data_d33f343ac004ab3e890d328f36228413
#
_entry.id   d33f343ac004ab3e890d328f36228413
#
_cell.length_a   1.000
_cell.length_b   1.000
_cell.length_c   1.000
_cell.angle_alpha   90.00
_cell.angle_beta   90.00
_cell.angle_gamma   90.00
#
_symmetry.space_group_name_H-M   'P 1'
#
loop_
_entity.id
_entity.type
_entity.pdbx_description
1 polymer ?
#
loop_
_entity_poly.entity_id
_entity_poly.type
_entity_poly.pdbx_seq_one_letter_code
_entity_poly.pdbx_strand_id
1 'polypeptide(L)'
;MKIKFLGAIERVTGSCTLLEHPETRLRFLVDCGMAQGDPRAVAINQAPWPFVASRVDFVLLTHAHLDHCGLLPRLVREGFTGRIYCTRFTGELARLNLLSAATMAGTLFMRMDVEQLQFEYVDDMSGFE
;
A
#
# COMPACT_ATOMS: atom_id res chain seq x y z
N MET A 1 -20.75 0.59 5.06
CA MET A 1 -19.31 0.44 4.82
C MET A 1 -18.56 0.35 6.12
N LYS A 2 -17.69 -0.63 6.26
CA LYS A 2 -16.77 -0.72 7.39
C LYS A 2 -15.46 -0.04 7.04
N ILE A 3 -14.96 0.77 7.96
CA ILE A 3 -13.68 1.46 7.80
C ILE A 3 -12.80 1.09 9.00
N LYS A 4 -11.60 0.60 8.73
CA LYS A 4 -10.61 0.29 9.76
C LYS A 4 -9.32 1.04 9.48
N PHE A 5 -8.89 1.86 10.42
CA PHE A 5 -7.60 2.53 10.36
C PHE A 5 -6.55 1.57 10.92
N LEU A 6 -5.64 1.12 10.05
CA LEU A 6 -4.63 0.11 10.41
C LEU A 6 -3.25 0.73 10.63
N GLY A 7 -3.03 1.93 10.13
CA GLY A 7 -1.77 2.63 10.27
C GLY A 7 -1.96 4.11 10.59
N ALA A 8 -0.87 4.77 10.95
CA ALA A 8 -0.85 6.17 11.37
C ALA A 8 -1.75 6.49 12.58
N ILE A 9 -2.13 5.48 13.36
CA ILE A 9 -2.87 5.67 14.60
C ILE A 9 -1.87 6.03 15.69
N GLU A 10 -2.08 7.17 16.34
CA GLU A 10 -1.17 7.71 17.36
C GLU A 10 0.26 7.92 16.85
N ARG A 11 0.44 8.00 15.54
CA ARG A 11 1.70 8.32 14.88
C ARG A 11 1.44 8.96 13.52
N VAL A 12 2.43 9.67 12.98
CA VAL A 12 2.27 10.47 11.76
C VAL A 12 2.46 9.65 10.48
N THR A 13 3.24 8.56 10.54
CA THR A 13 3.63 7.78 9.36
C THR A 13 3.03 6.38 9.34
N GLY A 14 3.03 5.75 8.17
CA GLY A 14 2.53 4.39 8.00
C GLY A 14 1.03 4.34 7.75
N SER A 15 0.52 5.21 6.89
CA SER A 15 -0.92 5.29 6.58
C SER A 15 -1.42 4.03 5.89
N CYS A 16 -2.48 3.44 6.44
CA CYS A 16 -3.15 2.27 5.86
C CYS A 16 -4.58 2.22 6.38
N THR A 17 -5.54 2.29 5.49
CA THR A 17 -6.96 2.23 5.83
C THR A 17 -7.65 1.14 5.04
N LEU A 18 -8.30 0.22 5.72
CA LEU A 18 -9.08 -0.85 5.10
C LEU A 18 -10.54 -0.47 5.06
N LEU A 19 -11.14 -0.57 3.87
CA LEU A 19 -12.58 -0.36 3.66
C LEU A 19 -13.20 -1.66 3.16
N GLU A 20 -14.38 -1.99 3.67
CA GLU A 20 -15.15 -3.16 3.27
C GLU A 20 -16.58 -2.74 2.98
N HIS A 21 -17.07 -3.07 1.78
CA HIS A 21 -18.46 -2.83 1.39
C HIS A 21 -19.32 -3.99 1.92
N PRO A 22 -20.38 -3.69 2.69
CA PRO A 22 -21.12 -4.74 3.41
C PRO A 22 -21.89 -5.70 2.51
N GLU A 23 -22.39 -5.23 1.35
CA GLU A 23 -23.20 -6.04 0.45
C GLU A 23 -22.37 -6.85 -0.53
N THR A 24 -21.40 -6.19 -1.19
CA THR A 24 -20.57 -6.82 -2.22
C THR A 24 -19.39 -7.56 -1.66
N ARG A 25 -19.06 -7.34 -0.40
CA ARG A 25 -17.84 -7.85 0.27
C ARG A 25 -16.55 -7.34 -0.34
N LEU A 26 -16.63 -6.29 -1.16
CA LEU A 26 -15.46 -5.65 -1.75
C LEU A 26 -14.58 -5.07 -0.65
N ARG A 27 -13.29 -5.41 -0.67
CA ARG A 27 -12.30 -4.93 0.29
C ARG A 27 -11.18 -4.23 -0.43
N PHE A 28 -10.85 -3.03 0.00
CA PHE A 28 -9.75 -2.29 -0.59
C PHE A 28 -9.02 -1.46 0.46
N LEU A 29 -7.78 -1.14 0.16
CA LEU A 29 -6.96 -0.28 0.99
C LEU A 29 -6.87 1.11 0.38
N VAL A 30 -6.86 2.12 1.24
CA VAL A 30 -6.38 3.47 0.88
C VAL A 30 -5.02 3.60 1.53
N ASP A 31 -4.00 3.63 0.69
CA ASP A 31 -2.59 3.59 1.04
C ASP A 31 -2.17 2.30 1.76
N CYS A 32 -0.89 2.00 1.72
CA CYS A 32 -0.27 0.88 2.41
C CYS A 32 1.16 1.31 2.73
N GLY A 33 1.28 2.15 3.74
CA GLY A 33 2.48 2.89 4.05
C GLY A 33 3.37 2.25 5.09
N MET A 34 4.64 2.62 5.02
CA MET A 34 5.68 2.22 5.94
C MET A 34 5.78 3.23 7.09
N ALA A 35 5.91 2.75 8.31
CA ALA A 35 6.23 3.61 9.45
C ALA A 35 7.68 4.10 9.31
N GLN A 36 7.90 5.37 9.60
CA GLN A 36 9.21 6.03 9.50
C GLN A 36 9.41 6.97 10.68
N GLY A 37 10.68 7.20 11.06
CA GLY A 37 11.04 8.18 12.07
C GLY A 37 10.68 7.79 13.51
N ASP A 38 10.24 6.56 13.73
CA ASP A 38 9.89 6.02 15.05
C ASP A 38 10.88 4.90 15.37
N PRO A 39 11.45 4.84 16.59
CA PRO A 39 12.32 3.72 16.98
C PRO A 39 11.66 2.35 16.84
N ARG A 40 10.33 2.30 16.84
CA ARG A 40 9.55 1.07 16.68
C ARG A 40 9.23 0.76 15.22
N ALA A 41 9.70 1.57 14.26
CA ALA A 41 9.31 1.44 12.85
C ALA A 41 9.59 0.05 12.28
N VAL A 42 10.73 -0.53 12.59
CA VAL A 42 11.10 -1.88 12.12
C VAL A 42 10.05 -2.91 12.57
N ALA A 43 9.72 -2.92 13.85
CA ALA A 43 8.73 -3.84 14.41
C ALA A 43 7.33 -3.59 13.83
N ILE A 44 6.94 -2.33 13.68
CA ILE A 44 5.64 -1.96 13.09
C ILE A 44 5.53 -2.46 11.66
N ASN A 45 6.57 -2.25 10.84
CA ASN A 45 6.57 -2.63 9.44
C ASN A 45 6.62 -4.14 9.22
N GLN A 46 7.04 -4.90 10.21
CA GLN A 46 7.11 -6.35 10.17
C GLN A 46 5.92 -7.03 10.84
N ALA A 47 5.11 -6.28 11.59
CA ALA A 47 3.98 -6.84 12.32
C ALA A 47 2.95 -7.46 11.37
N PRO A 48 2.31 -8.59 11.75
CA PRO A 48 1.24 -9.16 10.95
C PRO A 48 0.08 -8.17 10.79
N TRP A 49 -0.52 -8.15 9.60
CA TRP A 49 -1.73 -7.35 9.38
C TRP A 49 -2.96 -8.08 9.91
N PRO A 50 -3.98 -7.33 10.37
CA PRO A 50 -5.25 -7.93 10.80
C PRO A 50 -6.18 -8.24 9.63
N PHE A 51 -5.63 -8.48 8.45
CA PHE A 51 -6.35 -8.87 7.24
C PHE A 51 -5.48 -9.81 6.41
N VAL A 52 -6.10 -10.49 5.44
CA VAL A 52 -5.41 -11.40 4.53
C VAL A 52 -5.12 -10.66 3.23
N ALA A 53 -3.85 -10.51 2.88
CA ALA A 53 -3.42 -9.75 1.70
C ALA A 53 -4.06 -10.25 0.40
N SER A 54 -4.21 -11.55 0.23
CA SER A 54 -4.83 -12.15 -0.96
C SER A 54 -6.32 -11.84 -1.10
N ARG A 55 -6.96 -11.35 -0.06
CA ARG A 55 -8.39 -10.97 -0.05
C ARG A 55 -8.63 -9.48 -0.26
N VAL A 56 -7.58 -8.71 -0.42
CA VAL A 56 -7.69 -7.30 -0.80
C VAL A 56 -7.90 -7.23 -2.31
N ASP A 57 -8.98 -6.59 -2.73
CA ASP A 57 -9.34 -6.53 -4.15
C ASP A 57 -8.51 -5.52 -4.92
N PHE A 58 -8.27 -4.36 -4.33
CA PHE A 58 -7.43 -3.32 -4.94
C PHE A 58 -6.93 -2.34 -3.89
N VAL A 59 -6.04 -1.45 -4.31
CA VAL A 59 -5.50 -0.37 -3.47
C VAL A 59 -5.72 0.95 -4.20
N LEU A 60 -6.09 1.98 -3.46
CA LEU A 60 -6.10 3.37 -3.92
C LEU A 60 -4.87 4.04 -3.31
N LEU A 61 -3.94 4.48 -4.14
CA LEU A 61 -2.73 5.14 -3.67
C LEU A 61 -2.85 6.66 -3.84
N THR A 62 -2.75 7.38 -2.75
CA THR A 62 -2.95 8.84 -2.75
C THR A 62 -1.74 9.59 -3.26
N HIS A 63 -0.53 9.19 -2.86
CA HIS A 63 0.72 9.80 -3.33
C HIS A 63 1.91 8.87 -3.05
N ALA A 64 3.10 9.25 -3.55
CA ALA A 64 4.24 8.36 -3.67
C ALA A 64 5.21 8.36 -2.48
N HIS A 65 4.91 9.05 -1.39
CA HIS A 65 5.76 9.01 -0.20
C HIS A 65 5.73 7.63 0.44
N LEU A 66 6.85 7.18 0.99
CA LEU A 66 6.99 5.83 1.56
C LEU A 66 6.05 5.58 2.74
N ASP A 67 5.66 6.61 3.48
CA ASP A 67 4.67 6.49 4.55
C ASP A 67 3.24 6.23 4.04
N HIS A 68 3.05 6.23 2.71
CA HIS A 68 1.78 5.89 2.04
C HIS A 68 1.89 4.71 1.09
N CYS A 69 3.08 4.42 0.54
CA CYS A 69 3.25 3.32 -0.42
C CYS A 69 4.28 2.25 0.00
N GLY A 70 5.02 2.50 1.07
CA GLY A 70 6.23 1.73 1.39
C GLY A 70 6.02 0.24 1.68
N LEU A 71 4.82 -0.20 2.04
CA LEU A 71 4.52 -1.62 2.28
C LEU A 71 3.74 -2.28 1.14
N LEU A 72 3.52 -1.59 0.02
CA LEU A 72 2.89 -2.22 -1.16
C LEU A 72 3.65 -3.45 -1.64
N PRO A 73 5.00 -3.45 -1.73
CA PRO A 73 5.72 -4.66 -2.12
C PRO A 73 5.56 -5.81 -1.14
N ARG A 74 5.48 -5.52 0.14
CA ARG A 74 5.18 -6.54 1.16
C ARG A 74 3.79 -7.12 0.96
N LEU A 75 2.81 -6.27 0.60
CA LEU A 75 1.44 -6.71 0.33
C LEU A 75 1.42 -7.74 -0.81
N VAL A 76 2.14 -7.47 -1.90
CA VAL A 76 2.29 -8.42 -3.02
C VAL A 76 2.98 -9.69 -2.56
N ARG A 77 4.05 -9.58 -1.80
CA ARG A 77 4.78 -10.74 -1.27
C ARG A 77 3.89 -11.65 -0.42
N GLU A 78 2.91 -11.08 0.28
CA GLU A 78 1.97 -11.84 1.11
C GLU A 78 0.70 -12.29 0.37
N GLY A 79 0.63 -12.10 -0.95
CA GLY A 79 -0.41 -12.69 -1.78
C GLY A 79 -1.36 -11.72 -2.47
N PHE A 80 -1.18 -10.41 -2.34
CA PHE A 80 -2.01 -9.44 -3.06
C PHE A 80 -1.74 -9.53 -4.56
N THR A 81 -2.81 -9.68 -5.34
CA THR A 81 -2.73 -9.79 -6.81
C THR A 81 -3.56 -8.72 -7.53
N GLY A 82 -4.12 -7.79 -6.79
CA GLY A 82 -4.97 -6.74 -7.34
C GLY A 82 -4.20 -5.59 -7.96
N ARG A 83 -4.96 -4.59 -8.40
CA ARG A 83 -4.40 -3.38 -9.00
C ARG A 83 -4.28 -2.26 -7.98
N ILE A 84 -3.35 -1.37 -8.25
CA ILE A 84 -3.12 -0.17 -7.47
C ILE A 84 -3.50 1.02 -8.33
N TYR A 85 -4.60 1.68 -7.99
CA TYR A 85 -5.12 2.82 -8.73
C TYR A 85 -4.49 4.10 -8.21
N CYS A 86 -3.92 4.87 -9.12
CA CYS A 86 -3.28 6.16 -8.82
C CYS A 86 -3.09 6.96 -10.11
N THR A 87 -2.65 8.21 -9.99
CA THR A 87 -2.23 8.97 -11.17
C THR A 87 -0.94 8.39 -11.72
N ARG A 88 -0.67 8.62 -13.01
CA ARG A 88 0.58 8.19 -13.66
C ARG A 88 1.80 8.72 -12.92
N PHE A 89 1.79 10.01 -12.60
CA PHE A 89 2.89 10.63 -11.86
C PHE A 89 3.14 9.92 -10.53
N THR A 90 2.08 9.67 -9.77
CA THR A 90 2.18 8.97 -8.48
C THR A 90 2.75 7.56 -8.66
N GLY A 91 2.25 6.80 -9.62
CA GLY A 91 2.69 5.43 -9.85
C GLY A 91 4.14 5.33 -10.29
N GLU A 92 4.57 6.19 -11.21
CA GLU A 92 5.95 6.21 -11.67
C GLU A 92 6.92 6.62 -10.55
N LEU A 93 6.56 7.65 -9.78
CA LEU A 93 7.38 8.09 -8.66
C LEU A 93 7.41 7.05 -7.52
N ALA A 94 6.27 6.42 -7.22
CA ALA A 94 6.20 5.36 -6.22
C ALA A 94 7.12 4.19 -6.59
N ARG A 95 7.11 3.78 -7.86
CA ARG A 95 7.99 2.70 -8.33
C ARG A 95 9.46 3.05 -8.13
N LEU A 96 9.87 4.27 -8.46
CA LEU A 96 11.25 4.72 -8.25
C LEU A 96 11.62 4.73 -6.76
N ASN A 97 10.74 5.28 -5.93
CA ASN A 97 10.96 5.33 -4.48
C ASN A 97 11.05 3.92 -3.88
N LEU A 98 10.20 3.00 -4.32
CA LEU A 98 10.20 1.63 -3.84
C LEU A 98 11.42 0.84 -4.31
N LEU A 99 11.87 1.03 -5.54
CA LEU A 99 13.10 0.40 -6.03
C LEU A 99 14.32 0.89 -5.23
N SER A 100 14.38 2.18 -4.92
CA SER A 100 15.43 2.72 -4.07
C SER A 100 15.35 2.15 -2.65
N ALA A 101 14.15 2.09 -2.08
CA ALA A 101 13.94 1.55 -0.74
C ALA A 101 14.24 0.05 -0.64
N ALA A 102 14.08 -0.71 -1.72
CA ALA A 102 14.33 -2.15 -1.73
C ALA A 102 15.77 -2.50 -1.38
N THR A 103 16.72 -1.63 -1.70
CA THR A 103 18.14 -1.82 -1.34
C THR A 103 18.37 -1.70 0.16
N MET A 104 17.46 -1.05 0.90
CA MET A 104 17.56 -0.76 2.32
C MET A 104 16.49 -1.45 3.15
N ALA A 105 15.52 -2.11 2.51
CA ALA A 105 14.36 -2.69 3.18
C ALA A 105 14.68 -3.98 3.96
N GLY A 106 15.87 -4.52 3.80
CA GLY A 106 16.26 -5.76 4.47
C GLY A 106 15.38 -6.92 4.05
N THR A 107 14.65 -7.51 5.02
CA THR A 107 13.78 -8.66 4.79
C THR A 107 12.33 -8.31 4.48
N LEU A 108 11.95 -7.02 4.52
CA LEU A 108 10.56 -6.61 4.30
C LEU A 108 10.07 -6.94 2.89
N PHE A 109 10.86 -6.60 1.90
CA PHE A 109 10.58 -6.89 0.50
C PHE A 109 11.85 -6.78 -0.35
N MET A 110 11.78 -7.32 -1.55
CA MET A 110 12.87 -7.33 -2.52
C MET A 110 12.45 -6.55 -3.78
N ARG A 111 13.43 -6.22 -4.61
CA ARG A 111 13.19 -5.58 -5.90
C ARG A 111 12.14 -6.32 -6.73
N MET A 112 12.17 -7.64 -6.72
CA MET A 112 11.21 -8.49 -7.44
C MET A 112 9.78 -8.18 -7.03
N ASP A 113 9.56 -7.94 -5.74
CA ASP A 113 8.21 -7.61 -5.22
C ASP A 113 7.73 -6.27 -5.77
N VAL A 114 8.63 -5.30 -5.91
CA VAL A 114 8.31 -4.00 -6.52
C VAL A 114 7.92 -4.17 -8.00
N GLU A 115 8.65 -5.01 -8.71
CA GLU A 115 8.41 -5.25 -10.15
C GLU A 115 7.06 -5.94 -10.41
N GLN A 116 6.49 -6.62 -9.43
CA GLN A 116 5.19 -7.29 -9.53
C GLN A 116 4.00 -6.38 -9.24
N LEU A 117 4.23 -5.14 -8.80
CA LEU A 117 3.14 -4.19 -8.55
C LEU A 117 2.43 -3.84 -9.86
N GLN A 118 1.10 -3.92 -9.84
CA GLN A 118 0.26 -3.63 -11.00
C GLN A 118 -0.42 -2.29 -10.82
N PHE A 119 0.21 -1.23 -11.32
CA PHE A 119 -0.37 0.11 -11.30
C PHE A 119 -1.38 0.29 -12.44
N GLU A 120 -2.55 0.84 -12.11
CA GLU A 120 -3.56 1.26 -13.07
C GLU A 120 -3.72 2.78 -12.95
N TYR A 121 -3.41 3.51 -14.02
CA TYR A 121 -3.39 4.98 -13.98
C TYR A 121 -4.76 5.58 -14.26
N VAL A 122 -5.14 6.54 -13.44
CA VAL A 122 -6.44 7.22 -13.49
C VAL A 122 -6.22 8.74 -13.59
N ASP A 123 -5.60 9.16 -14.69
CA ASP A 123 -5.27 10.56 -14.91
C ASP A 123 -6.46 11.39 -15.37
N ASP A 124 -7.53 10.75 -15.85
CA ASP A 124 -8.73 11.38 -16.34
C ASP A 124 -9.93 10.92 -15.54
N MET A 125 -10.62 11.86 -14.93
CA MET A 125 -11.81 11.61 -14.11
C MET A 125 -13.05 11.23 -14.94
N SER A 126 -13.02 11.39 -16.26
CA SER A 126 -14.15 11.12 -17.13
C SER A 126 -14.56 9.63 -17.18
N GLY A 127 -13.71 8.73 -16.72
CA GLY A 127 -13.99 7.30 -16.63
C GLY A 127 -14.61 6.84 -15.31
N PHE A 128 -14.84 7.75 -14.36
CA PHE A 128 -15.43 7.44 -13.06
C PHE A 128 -16.89 7.87 -13.02
N GLU A 129 -17.74 7.10 -13.67
CA GLU A 129 -19.19 7.26 -13.56
C GLU A 129 -19.81 6.12 -12.74
#